data_d50284a9563a84a555dc91b5358a8130
#
_entry.id   d50284a9563a84a555dc91b5358a8130
#
_cell.length_a   1.000
_cell.length_b   1.000
_cell.length_c   1.000
_cell.angle_alpha   90.00
_cell.angle_beta   90.00
_cell.angle_gamma   90.00
#
_symmetry.space_group_name_H-M   'P 1'
#
loop_
_entity.id
_entity.type
_entity.pdbx_description
1 polymer ?
#
loop_
_entity_poly.entity_id
_entity_poly.type
_entity_poly.pdbx_seq_one_letter_code
_entity_poly.pdbx_strand_id
1 'polypeptide(L)'
;MLLTFYRFINNKSVFVGMMTQSKIAIFAIIIIIPLVSVILWGSENTKNLEANEDELQVYVSFYSLYETTQAIIGQNVDVKILTPVNVDPHDFDPSIKIIQEMKAADLIILNGGGFESWISNMEFESGQLLDSSNGISFHF
;
A
#
# COMPACT_ATOMS: atom_id res chain seq x y z
N MET A 1 45.57 -43.00 46.39
CA MET A 1 45.88 -42.58 45.01
C MET A 1 44.74 -42.80 44.04
N LEU A 2 43.91 -43.82 44.10
CA LEU A 2 42.75 -44.08 43.20
C LEU A 2 41.56 -43.10 43.38
N LEU A 3 41.26 -42.69 44.62
CA LEU A 3 40.15 -41.75 44.92
C LEU A 3 40.34 -40.33 44.37
N THR A 4 41.58 -39.85 44.27
CA THR A 4 41.90 -38.53 43.72
C THR A 4 41.74 -38.52 42.24
N PHE A 5 42.03 -39.60 41.53
CA PHE A 5 41.90 -39.75 40.10
C PHE A 5 40.43 -39.84 39.67
N TYR A 6 39.58 -40.55 40.44
CA TYR A 6 38.16 -40.64 40.20
C TYR A 6 37.45 -39.28 40.34
N ARG A 7 37.88 -38.49 41.33
CA ARG A 7 37.34 -37.13 41.54
C ARG A 7 37.71 -36.16 40.42
N PHE A 8 38.90 -36.35 39.81
CA PHE A 8 39.35 -35.53 38.69
C PHE A 8 38.58 -35.82 37.39
N ILE A 9 38.27 -37.10 37.12
CA ILE A 9 37.51 -37.49 35.93
C ILE A 9 36.05 -37.02 36.04
N ASN A 10 35.42 -37.13 37.20
CA ASN A 10 34.03 -36.74 37.39
C ASN A 10 33.84 -35.21 37.34
N ASN A 11 34.85 -34.43 37.72
CA ASN A 11 34.81 -32.97 37.63
C ASN A 11 34.94 -32.46 36.18
N LYS A 12 35.64 -33.17 35.29
CA LYS A 12 35.73 -32.83 33.88
C LYS A 12 34.42 -33.07 33.10
N SER A 13 33.68 -34.13 33.44
CA SER A 13 32.41 -34.45 32.79
C SER A 13 31.33 -33.40 33.10
N VAL A 14 31.29 -32.89 34.32
CA VAL A 14 30.36 -31.82 34.73
C VAL A 14 30.70 -30.50 34.02
N PHE A 15 31.98 -30.16 33.88
CA PHE A 15 32.41 -28.93 33.21
C PHE A 15 32.17 -28.96 31.70
N VAL A 16 32.34 -30.13 31.05
CA VAL A 16 32.04 -30.31 29.62
C VAL A 16 30.54 -30.24 29.34
N GLY A 17 29.71 -30.81 30.25
CA GLY A 17 28.24 -30.72 30.16
C GLY A 17 27.72 -29.28 30.29
N MET A 18 28.31 -28.49 31.19
CA MET A 18 27.93 -27.09 31.42
C MET A 18 28.35 -26.18 30.26
N MET A 19 29.48 -26.45 29.58
CA MET A 19 29.92 -25.73 28.42
C MET A 19 29.06 -26.03 27.16
N THR A 20 28.50 -27.22 27.05
CA THR A 20 27.59 -27.58 25.95
C THR A 20 26.22 -26.90 26.07
N GLN A 21 25.68 -26.82 27.27
CA GLN A 21 24.41 -26.15 27.54
C GLN A 21 24.47 -24.63 27.23
N SER A 22 25.53 -23.94 27.66
CA SER A 22 25.69 -22.52 27.39
C SER A 22 25.95 -22.23 25.90
N LYS A 23 26.64 -23.12 25.17
CA LYS A 23 26.80 -22.97 23.72
C LYS A 23 25.48 -23.16 22.97
N ILE A 24 24.66 -24.12 23.34
CA ILE A 24 23.32 -24.32 22.77
C ILE A 24 22.44 -23.09 23.04
N ALA A 25 22.48 -22.52 24.24
CA ALA A 25 21.74 -21.30 24.57
C ALA A 25 22.18 -20.10 23.74
N ILE A 26 23.49 -19.91 23.52
CA ILE A 26 24.03 -18.83 22.70
C ILE A 26 23.60 -19.00 21.23
N PHE A 27 23.67 -20.21 20.69
CA PHE A 27 23.21 -20.46 19.30
C PHE A 27 21.69 -20.24 19.16
N ALA A 28 20.88 -20.62 20.16
CA ALA A 28 19.45 -20.36 20.16
C ALA A 28 19.14 -18.86 20.16
N ILE A 29 19.85 -18.06 20.94
CA ILE A 29 19.68 -16.59 20.98
C ILE A 29 20.07 -15.96 19.65
N ILE A 30 21.17 -16.39 19.03
CA ILE A 30 21.64 -15.88 17.72
C ILE A 30 20.63 -16.16 16.61
N ILE A 31 19.87 -17.26 16.70
CA ILE A 31 18.86 -17.62 15.70
C ILE A 31 17.52 -16.93 15.99
N ILE A 32 17.11 -16.86 17.25
CA ILE A 32 15.79 -16.33 17.65
C ILE A 32 15.71 -14.81 17.47
N ILE A 33 16.77 -14.06 17.81
CA ILE A 33 16.75 -12.60 17.71
C ILE A 33 16.51 -12.11 16.26
N PRO A 34 17.22 -12.56 15.22
CA PRO A 34 16.96 -12.13 13.87
C PRO A 34 15.61 -12.62 13.34
N LEU A 35 15.15 -13.80 13.75
CA LEU A 35 13.85 -14.34 13.35
C LEU A 35 12.70 -13.49 13.91
N VAL A 36 12.78 -13.09 15.17
CA VAL A 36 11.81 -12.18 15.81
C VAL A 36 11.89 -10.79 15.19
N SER A 37 13.09 -10.30 14.86
CA SER A 37 13.29 -9.02 14.19
C SER A 37 12.62 -8.99 12.81
N VAL A 38 12.72 -10.05 12.02
CA VAL A 38 12.06 -10.17 10.70
C VAL A 38 10.53 -10.19 10.86
N ILE A 39 10.01 -10.87 11.89
CA ILE A 39 8.56 -10.90 12.16
C ILE A 39 8.05 -9.52 12.59
N LEU A 40 8.77 -8.82 13.47
CA LEU A 40 8.38 -7.51 13.95
C LEU A 40 8.50 -6.42 12.87
N TRP A 41 9.54 -6.46 12.05
CA TRP A 41 9.73 -5.48 10.98
C TRP A 41 8.88 -5.80 9.74
N GLY A 42 8.63 -7.07 9.46
CA GLY A 42 7.71 -7.50 8.40
C GLY A 42 6.26 -7.11 8.66
N SER A 43 5.85 -7.01 9.93
CA SER A 43 4.49 -6.62 10.31
C SER A 43 4.18 -5.13 10.06
N GLU A 44 5.18 -4.25 10.01
CA GLU A 44 4.94 -2.83 9.70
C GLU A 44 4.85 -2.54 8.19
N ASN A 45 5.46 -3.38 7.35
CA ASN A 45 5.41 -3.21 5.89
C ASN A 45 4.17 -3.84 5.23
N THR A 46 3.43 -4.71 5.92
CA THR A 46 2.20 -5.30 5.37
C THR A 46 0.98 -4.42 5.57
N LYS A 47 1.04 -3.39 6.42
CA LYS A 47 -0.08 -2.44 6.59
C LYS A 47 -0.35 -1.54 5.37
N ASN A 48 0.55 -1.50 4.40
CA ASN A 48 0.38 -0.71 3.17
C ASN A 48 -0.02 -1.56 1.94
N LEU A 49 -0.33 -2.86 2.12
CA LEU A 49 -0.76 -3.76 1.05
C LEU A 49 -2.17 -4.33 1.26
N GLU A 50 -2.84 -3.99 2.36
CA GLU A 50 -4.28 -4.09 2.44
C GLU A 50 -4.87 -2.81 1.82
N ALA A 51 -4.82 -2.69 0.50
CA ALA A 51 -5.90 -2.05 -0.22
C ALA A 51 -7.14 -2.85 0.24
N ASN A 52 -8.00 -2.24 1.02
CA ASN A 52 -9.30 -2.81 1.32
C ASN A 52 -9.93 -3.10 -0.04
N GLU A 53 -10.07 -4.38 -0.40
CA GLU A 53 -10.68 -4.81 -1.67
C GLU A 53 -12.14 -4.35 -1.76
N ASP A 54 -12.67 -3.71 -0.71
CA ASP A 54 -14.03 -3.19 -0.61
C ASP A 54 -14.11 -1.65 -0.61
N GLU A 55 -13.00 -0.90 -0.68
CA GLU A 55 -13.04 0.56 -0.69
C GLU A 55 -13.06 1.09 -2.11
N LEU A 56 -14.20 1.70 -2.50
CA LEU A 56 -14.40 2.31 -3.81
C LEU A 56 -13.33 3.35 -4.11
N GLN A 57 -12.59 3.13 -5.19
CA GLN A 57 -11.58 4.05 -5.70
C GLN A 57 -12.23 5.01 -6.69
N VAL A 58 -12.55 6.21 -6.23
CA VAL A 58 -13.20 7.24 -7.06
C VAL A 58 -12.18 8.33 -7.38
N TYR A 59 -12.07 8.66 -8.65
CA TYR A 59 -11.24 9.76 -9.13
C TYR A 59 -12.12 10.83 -9.76
N VAL A 60 -11.72 12.08 -9.58
CA VAL A 60 -12.34 13.24 -10.24
C VAL A 60 -11.29 14.03 -11.01
N SER A 61 -11.64 14.62 -12.13
CA SER A 61 -10.68 15.31 -12.96
C SER A 61 -10.02 16.50 -12.27
N PHE A 62 -10.79 17.32 -11.53
CA PHE A 62 -10.25 18.49 -10.84
C PHE A 62 -11.05 18.90 -9.59
N TYR A 63 -10.57 19.92 -8.88
CA TYR A 63 -11.03 20.28 -7.53
C TYR A 63 -12.53 20.59 -7.43
N SER A 64 -13.15 21.27 -8.39
CA SER A 64 -14.58 21.61 -8.31
C SER A 64 -15.48 20.37 -8.35
N LEU A 65 -15.07 19.33 -9.11
CA LEU A 65 -15.77 18.05 -9.10
C LEU A 65 -15.56 17.29 -7.78
N TYR A 66 -14.39 17.44 -7.17
CA TYR A 66 -14.12 16.86 -5.85
C TYR A 66 -15.12 17.36 -4.81
N GLU A 67 -15.29 18.66 -4.67
CA GLU A 67 -16.24 19.27 -3.72
C GLU A 67 -17.67 18.79 -3.98
N THR A 68 -18.07 18.77 -5.25
CA THR A 68 -19.42 18.33 -5.64
C THR A 68 -19.62 16.84 -5.34
N THR A 69 -18.65 16.02 -5.68
CA THR A 69 -18.67 14.57 -5.46
C THR A 69 -18.75 14.27 -3.96
N GLN A 70 -17.90 14.90 -3.14
CA GLN A 70 -17.92 14.74 -1.69
C GLN A 70 -19.27 15.15 -1.08
N ALA A 71 -19.89 16.21 -1.59
CA ALA A 71 -21.20 16.64 -1.12
C ALA A 71 -22.32 15.61 -1.42
N ILE A 72 -22.18 14.83 -2.49
CA ILE A 72 -23.15 13.81 -2.89
C ILE A 72 -22.94 12.48 -2.16
N ILE A 73 -21.67 11.97 -2.14
CA ILE A 73 -21.38 10.63 -1.62
C ILE A 73 -21.01 10.60 -0.13
N GLY A 74 -20.76 11.78 0.46
CA GLY A 74 -20.29 11.90 1.85
C GLY A 74 -18.80 11.56 2.01
N GLN A 75 -18.36 11.49 3.27
CA GLN A 75 -16.93 11.33 3.60
C GLN A 75 -16.47 9.86 3.74
N ASN A 76 -17.33 8.91 3.41
CA ASN A 76 -17.04 7.49 3.57
C ASN A 76 -16.35 6.85 2.36
N VAL A 77 -16.18 7.61 1.27
CA VAL A 77 -15.51 7.17 0.04
C VAL A 77 -14.28 8.06 -0.18
N ASP A 78 -13.13 7.45 -0.44
CA ASP A 78 -11.91 8.18 -0.75
C ASP A 78 -11.96 8.67 -2.20
N VAL A 79 -12.13 9.99 -2.37
CA VAL A 79 -12.15 10.65 -3.67
C VAL A 79 -10.80 11.30 -3.92
N LYS A 80 -10.17 10.96 -5.03
CA LYS A 80 -8.86 11.48 -5.43
C LYS A 80 -8.98 12.42 -6.61
N ILE A 81 -8.19 13.49 -6.61
CA ILE A 81 -8.13 14.47 -7.69
C ILE A 81 -7.00 14.10 -8.65
N LEU A 82 -7.30 14.01 -9.95
CA LEU A 82 -6.32 13.69 -10.98
C LEU A 82 -5.40 14.86 -11.31
N THR A 83 -5.99 16.05 -11.51
CA THR A 83 -5.22 17.25 -11.88
C THR A 83 -4.71 17.96 -10.64
N PRO A 84 -3.40 18.21 -10.51
CA PRO A 84 -2.85 18.99 -9.42
C PRO A 84 -3.45 20.39 -9.36
N VAL A 85 -3.58 20.95 -8.14
CA VAL A 85 -4.25 22.26 -7.90
C VAL A 85 -3.64 23.42 -8.70
N ASN A 86 -2.37 23.34 -9.08
CA ASN A 86 -1.67 24.41 -9.82
C ASN A 86 -1.56 24.13 -11.33
N VAL A 87 -2.27 23.13 -11.85
CA VAL A 87 -2.28 22.75 -13.27
C VAL A 87 -3.64 23.06 -13.83
N ASP A 88 -3.69 23.66 -15.04
CA ASP A 88 -4.95 23.83 -15.77
C ASP A 88 -5.47 22.44 -16.19
N PRO A 89 -6.67 22.05 -15.78
CA PRO A 89 -7.22 20.74 -16.15
C PRO A 89 -7.36 20.53 -17.66
N HIS A 90 -7.46 21.60 -18.43
CA HIS A 90 -7.55 21.56 -19.89
C HIS A 90 -6.22 21.14 -20.52
N ASP A 91 -5.10 21.60 -19.93
CA ASP A 91 -3.74 21.34 -20.41
C ASP A 91 -3.04 20.22 -19.64
N PHE A 92 -3.80 19.49 -18.81
CA PHE A 92 -3.24 18.42 -18.00
C PHE A 92 -2.78 17.24 -18.86
N ASP A 93 -1.55 16.77 -18.63
CA ASP A 93 -0.99 15.59 -19.27
C ASP A 93 -0.66 14.54 -18.18
N PRO A 94 -1.49 13.50 -18.03
CA PRO A 94 -1.32 12.53 -16.97
C PRO A 94 -0.07 11.68 -17.18
N SER A 95 0.72 11.53 -16.10
CA SER A 95 1.85 10.61 -16.08
C SER A 95 1.40 9.15 -16.23
N ILE A 96 2.32 8.27 -16.64
CA ILE A 96 2.05 6.82 -16.74
C ILE A 96 1.49 6.25 -15.44
N LYS A 97 1.98 6.73 -14.30
CA LYS A 97 1.49 6.31 -12.98
C LYS A 97 0.02 6.68 -12.80
N ILE A 98 -0.37 7.91 -13.12
CA ILE A 98 -1.77 8.38 -13.02
C ILE A 98 -2.67 7.58 -13.96
N ILE A 99 -2.20 7.29 -15.18
CA ILE A 99 -2.96 6.45 -16.13
C ILE A 99 -3.20 5.04 -15.55
N GLN A 100 -2.22 4.45 -14.89
CA GLN A 100 -2.37 3.14 -14.24
C GLN A 100 -3.36 3.20 -13.07
N GLU A 101 -3.31 4.24 -12.25
CA GLU A 101 -4.27 4.47 -11.17
C GLU A 101 -5.69 4.65 -11.72
N MET A 102 -5.86 5.43 -12.79
CA MET A 102 -7.14 5.60 -13.47
C MET A 102 -7.71 4.28 -14.00
N LYS A 103 -6.88 3.43 -14.60
CA LYS A 103 -7.32 2.12 -15.11
C LYS A 103 -7.72 1.14 -14.00
N ALA A 104 -7.20 1.32 -12.80
CA ALA A 104 -7.54 0.52 -11.63
C ALA A 104 -8.72 1.11 -10.82
N ALA A 105 -9.20 2.29 -11.18
CA ALA A 105 -10.29 2.97 -10.48
C ALA A 105 -11.65 2.31 -10.74
N ASP A 106 -12.53 2.35 -9.77
CA ASP A 106 -13.92 1.91 -9.93
C ASP A 106 -14.76 2.95 -10.67
N LEU A 107 -14.46 4.24 -10.45
CA LEU A 107 -15.17 5.34 -11.10
C LEU A 107 -14.24 6.54 -11.33
N ILE A 108 -14.34 7.12 -12.51
CA ILE A 108 -13.70 8.39 -12.88
C ILE A 108 -14.78 9.37 -13.30
N ILE A 109 -14.82 10.53 -12.63
CA ILE A 109 -15.79 11.58 -12.90
C ILE A 109 -15.08 12.73 -13.62
N LEU A 110 -15.58 13.05 -14.80
CA LEU A 110 -15.10 14.12 -15.66
C LEU A 110 -16.09 15.28 -15.69
N ASN A 111 -15.60 16.48 -15.96
CA ASN A 111 -16.45 17.61 -16.30
C ASN A 111 -17.21 17.33 -17.60
N GLY A 112 -16.53 16.77 -18.57
CA GLY A 112 -17.10 16.46 -19.86
C GLY A 112 -17.19 17.66 -20.81
N GLY A 113 -18.00 17.52 -21.87
CA GLY A 113 -18.10 18.56 -22.88
C GLY A 113 -16.80 18.84 -23.66
N GLY A 114 -15.85 17.91 -23.62
CA GLY A 114 -14.53 18.06 -24.25
C GLY A 114 -13.52 18.83 -23.41
N PHE A 115 -13.83 19.11 -22.14
CA PHE A 115 -12.95 19.84 -21.24
C PHE A 115 -11.65 19.08 -20.97
N GLU A 116 -11.72 17.77 -20.72
CA GLU A 116 -10.57 16.88 -20.51
C GLU A 116 -10.15 16.25 -21.85
N SER A 117 -9.51 17.02 -22.73
CA SER A 117 -9.07 16.54 -24.05
C SER A 117 -8.08 15.37 -23.98
N TRP A 118 -7.29 15.30 -22.91
CA TRP A 118 -6.26 14.28 -22.65
C TRP A 118 -6.83 12.87 -22.45
N ILE A 119 -8.12 12.72 -22.10
CA ILE A 119 -8.72 11.40 -21.88
C ILE A 119 -9.20 10.73 -23.17
N SER A 120 -9.35 11.48 -24.26
CA SER A 120 -9.95 11.01 -25.50
C SER A 120 -9.21 9.85 -26.18
N ASN A 121 -7.92 9.66 -25.86
CA ASN A 121 -7.09 8.59 -26.40
C ASN A 121 -6.95 7.39 -25.45
N MET A 122 -7.72 7.36 -24.37
CA MET A 122 -7.67 6.30 -23.37
C MET A 122 -8.90 5.40 -23.47
N GLU A 123 -8.69 4.12 -23.28
CA GLU A 123 -9.76 3.11 -23.22
C GLU A 123 -10.03 2.76 -21.76
N PHE A 124 -11.31 2.76 -21.37
CA PHE A 124 -11.82 2.41 -20.06
C PHE A 124 -12.89 1.34 -20.16
N GLU A 125 -13.15 0.66 -19.06
CA GLU A 125 -14.22 -0.32 -18.98
C GLU A 125 -15.59 0.35 -19.00
N SER A 126 -16.60 -0.39 -19.44
CA SER A 126 -17.96 0.13 -19.50
C SER A 126 -18.48 0.51 -18.11
N GLY A 127 -18.86 1.76 -17.93
CA GLY A 127 -19.36 2.28 -16.66
C GLY A 127 -18.29 2.85 -15.73
N GLN A 128 -17.00 2.73 -16.07
CA GLN A 128 -15.90 3.29 -15.28
C GLN A 128 -15.81 4.83 -15.43
N LEU A 129 -16.30 5.38 -16.52
CA LEU A 129 -16.26 6.80 -16.83
C LEU A 129 -17.64 7.44 -16.72
N LEU A 130 -17.73 8.52 -15.91
CA LEU A 130 -18.90 9.37 -15.79
C LEU A 130 -18.57 10.76 -16.34
N ASP A 131 -19.18 11.12 -17.46
CA ASP A 131 -19.18 12.48 -18.01
C ASP A 131 -20.31 13.28 -17.35
N SER A 132 -19.99 14.28 -16.52
CA SER A 132 -20.98 15.06 -15.78
C SER A 132 -21.76 16.02 -16.68
N SER A 133 -21.30 16.25 -17.92
CA SER A 133 -22.02 17.03 -18.93
C SER A 133 -23.06 16.22 -19.73
N ASN A 134 -23.14 14.92 -19.49
CA ASN A 134 -24.04 14.06 -20.23
C ASN A 134 -25.52 14.51 -20.05
N GLY A 135 -26.20 14.74 -21.15
CA GLY A 135 -27.57 15.26 -21.18
C GLY A 135 -27.67 16.80 -21.23
N ILE A 136 -26.54 17.52 -21.22
CA ILE A 136 -26.50 18.96 -21.38
C ILE A 136 -26.34 19.29 -22.89
N SER A 137 -27.21 20.17 -23.42
CA SER A 137 -27.08 20.69 -24.79
C SER A 137 -26.23 21.95 -24.76
N PHE A 138 -25.07 21.90 -25.40
CA PHE A 138 -24.23 23.08 -25.59
C PHE A 138 -24.75 23.91 -26.76
N HIS A 139 -25.01 25.20 -26.56
CA HIS A 139 -25.34 26.14 -27.61
C HIS A 139 -24.13 27.07 -27.78
N PHE A 140 -23.46 26.93 -28.91
CA PHE A 140 -22.35 27.78 -29.32
C PHE A 140 -22.87 28.88 -30.26
#